data_3bcd557502cd6d2a4005a272d43b254c
#
_entry.id   3bcd557502cd6d2a4005a272d43b254c
#
_cell.length_a   1.000
_cell.length_b   1.000
_cell.length_c   1.000
_cell.angle_alpha   90.00
_cell.angle_beta   90.00
_cell.angle_gamma   90.00
#
_symmetry.space_group_name_H-M   'P 1'
#
loop_
_entity.id
_entity.type
_entity.pdbx_description
1 polymer ?
#
loop_
_entity_poly.entity_id
_entity_poly.type
_entity_poly.pdbx_seq_one_letter_code
_entity_poly.pdbx_strand_id
1 'polypeptide(L)'
;MDNREPIIVGTGRCGSTVFHHLLFKHSKLAWLPGALCRRFPQKPELQNLFNRGLDYPILGRVLGEGIAPAECYPFWEYHCRGFSAPYRDLVASGVTEKTKRRVRAAMSEITTEKRDRLLLKITGWPRIGFLSEIFEDAKFIHVIRDGRAVVNSMVNVYFWRGWEGPQDWGWGELSPAQKEEWERHDQSFVVLAALQWKILMDAVESAKTSLSKDNFLELKYEDLCSDPLDTFGTVTEFCGLKWTAGFEREIGKRELKNTNDRFKQDLTAQQQRDLEEVLGDYLRRYDYL
;
A
#
# COMPACT_ATOMS: atom_id res chain seq x y z
N MET A 1 -10.52 0.11 22.42
CA MET A 1 -9.42 0.35 21.47
C MET A 1 -9.81 1.50 20.58
N ASP A 2 -8.89 2.40 20.30
CA ASP A 2 -9.08 3.40 19.27
C ASP A 2 -8.98 2.68 17.92
N ASN A 3 -10.10 2.55 17.19
CA ASN A 3 -10.21 1.75 15.95
C ASN A 3 -9.71 2.51 14.71
N ARG A 4 -8.97 3.61 14.90
CA ARG A 4 -8.43 4.46 13.83
C ARG A 4 -7.08 3.94 13.32
N GLU A 5 -7.03 2.67 12.94
CA GLU A 5 -5.81 2.07 12.39
C GLU A 5 -5.40 2.76 11.10
N PRO A 6 -4.16 3.27 10.97
CA PRO A 6 -3.65 3.73 9.69
C PRO A 6 -3.40 2.55 8.74
N ILE A 7 -4.04 2.59 7.58
CA ILE A 7 -3.92 1.58 6.53
C ILE A 7 -3.40 2.24 5.26
N ILE A 8 -2.18 1.91 4.88
CA ILE A 8 -1.56 2.38 3.65
C ILE A 8 -2.06 1.52 2.49
N VAL A 9 -2.60 2.16 1.46
CA VAL A 9 -3.02 1.52 0.21
C VAL A 9 -2.33 2.15 -1.00
N GLY A 10 -2.25 1.41 -2.09
CA GLY A 10 -1.69 1.90 -3.35
C GLY A 10 -1.50 0.78 -4.36
N THR A 11 -1.21 1.15 -5.60
CA THR A 11 -1.10 0.23 -6.74
C THR A 11 0.09 -0.73 -6.71
N GLY A 12 0.96 -0.61 -5.70
CA GLY A 12 2.31 -1.16 -5.75
C GLY A 12 3.25 -0.24 -6.55
N ARG A 13 4.55 -0.28 -6.26
CA ARG A 13 5.58 0.57 -6.89
C ARG A 13 5.34 2.09 -6.76
N CYS A 14 4.30 2.50 -6.06
CA CYS A 14 3.92 3.90 -5.82
C CYS A 14 4.72 4.59 -4.68
N GLY A 15 5.75 3.95 -4.12
CA GLY A 15 6.51 4.50 -2.98
C GLY A 15 5.95 4.14 -1.60
N SER A 16 4.86 3.37 -1.53
CA SER A 16 4.22 2.94 -0.27
C SER A 16 5.17 2.21 0.68
N THR A 17 6.21 1.54 0.20
CA THR A 17 7.22 0.89 1.05
C THR A 17 8.08 1.91 1.77
N VAL A 18 8.55 2.95 1.09
CA VAL A 18 9.33 4.05 1.70
C VAL A 18 8.46 4.78 2.71
N PHE A 19 7.22 5.11 2.33
CA PHE A 19 6.23 5.73 3.22
C PHE A 19 6.00 4.89 4.48
N HIS A 20 5.75 3.58 4.32
CA HIS A 20 5.57 2.66 5.45
C HIS A 20 6.81 2.61 6.36
N HIS A 21 8.03 2.58 5.76
CA HIS A 21 9.30 2.55 6.48
C HIS A 21 9.63 3.83 7.25
N LEU A 22 8.95 4.92 6.96
CA LEU A 22 9.04 6.15 7.73
C LEU A 22 7.95 6.20 8.80
N LEU A 23 6.70 5.90 8.43
CA LEU A 23 5.57 6.00 9.35
C LEU A 23 5.69 5.01 10.54
N PHE A 24 6.23 3.79 10.34
CA PHE A 24 6.39 2.82 11.43
C PHE A 24 7.37 3.27 12.53
N LYS A 25 8.18 4.28 12.27
CA LYS A 25 9.06 4.88 13.29
C LYS A 25 8.29 5.62 14.38
N HIS A 26 7.01 5.90 14.16
CA HIS A 26 6.18 6.54 15.17
C HIS A 26 5.95 5.61 16.37
N SER A 27 6.21 6.11 17.59
CA SER A 27 6.22 5.30 18.81
C SER A 27 4.86 4.72 19.24
N LYS A 28 3.78 5.23 18.71
CA LYS A 28 2.41 4.74 18.96
C LYS A 28 1.97 3.60 18.04
N LEU A 29 2.74 3.31 17.00
CA LEU A 29 2.38 2.33 15.99
C LEU A 29 3.01 0.96 16.28
N ALA A 30 2.18 -0.05 16.43
CA ALA A 30 2.53 -1.45 16.26
C ALA A 30 2.47 -1.81 14.79
N TRP A 31 3.23 -2.81 14.35
CA TRP A 31 3.25 -3.24 12.96
C TRP A 31 3.61 -4.71 12.81
N LEU A 32 3.34 -5.26 11.63
CA LEU A 32 3.60 -6.64 11.30
C LEU A 32 5.06 -6.82 10.79
N PRO A 33 5.96 -7.43 11.57
CA PRO A 33 7.33 -7.68 11.15
C PRO A 33 7.37 -8.79 10.10
N GLY A 34 7.89 -8.46 8.90
CA GLY A 34 7.81 -9.31 7.72
C GLY A 34 8.37 -10.72 7.88
N ALA A 35 9.45 -10.88 8.65
CA ALA A 35 10.04 -12.20 8.92
C ALA A 35 9.12 -13.08 9.79
N LEU A 36 8.57 -12.50 10.88
CA LEU A 36 7.72 -13.23 11.82
C LEU A 36 6.35 -13.56 11.20
N CYS A 37 5.72 -12.62 10.54
CA CYS A 37 4.40 -12.84 9.99
C CYS A 37 4.40 -13.83 8.81
N ARG A 38 5.52 -13.99 8.11
CA ARG A 38 5.67 -15.05 7.09
C ARG A 38 5.91 -16.42 7.70
N ARG A 39 6.71 -16.49 8.75
CA ARG A 39 7.11 -17.77 9.36
C ARG A 39 6.07 -18.29 10.35
N PHE A 40 5.38 -17.38 11.05
CA PHE A 40 4.44 -17.70 12.13
C PHE A 40 3.15 -16.88 11.99
N PRO A 41 2.42 -17.01 10.87
CA PRO A 41 1.20 -16.23 10.62
C PRO A 41 0.09 -16.51 11.64
N GLN A 42 0.09 -17.69 12.27
CA GLN A 42 -0.88 -18.15 13.26
C GLN A 42 -0.60 -17.67 14.70
N LYS A 43 0.53 -16.96 14.93
CA LYS A 43 1.00 -16.59 16.26
C LYS A 43 1.10 -15.07 16.45
N PRO A 44 -0.03 -14.35 16.61
CA PRO A 44 -0.03 -12.92 16.85
C PRO A 44 0.71 -12.51 18.14
N GLU A 45 0.81 -13.41 19.12
CA GLU A 45 1.57 -13.20 20.35
C GLU A 45 3.07 -12.98 20.10
N LEU A 46 3.66 -13.58 19.06
CA LEU A 46 5.05 -13.31 18.69
C LEU A 46 5.21 -11.93 18.07
N GLN A 47 4.20 -11.46 17.33
CA GLN A 47 4.16 -10.10 16.79
C GLN A 47 4.05 -9.07 17.93
N ASN A 48 3.25 -9.38 18.97
CA ASN A 48 3.16 -8.56 20.17
C ASN A 48 4.49 -8.49 20.92
N LEU A 49 5.14 -9.62 21.16
CA LEU A 49 6.44 -9.67 21.82
C LEU A 49 7.48 -8.83 21.07
N PHE A 50 7.47 -8.89 19.75
CA PHE A 50 8.33 -8.04 18.92
C PHE A 50 8.02 -6.55 19.12
N ASN A 51 6.74 -6.15 19.06
CA ASN A 51 6.33 -4.77 19.26
C ASN A 51 6.66 -4.26 20.68
N ARG A 52 6.58 -5.10 21.71
CA ARG A 52 7.08 -4.77 23.06
C ARG A 52 8.60 -4.55 23.06
N GLY A 53 9.33 -5.37 22.33
CA GLY A 53 10.79 -5.25 22.18
C GLY A 53 11.23 -3.89 21.61
N LEU A 54 10.41 -3.28 20.74
CA LEU A 54 10.68 -1.96 20.15
C LEU A 54 10.71 -0.82 21.19
N ASP A 55 10.10 -1.00 22.36
CA ASP A 55 10.01 0.01 23.40
C ASP A 55 11.28 0.09 24.29
N TYR A 56 12.19 -0.86 24.15
CA TYR A 56 13.46 -0.87 24.87
C TYR A 56 14.54 -0.19 24.02
N PRO A 57 15.30 0.81 24.54
CA PRO A 57 16.15 1.67 23.74
C PRO A 57 17.18 0.94 22.86
N ILE A 58 17.87 -0.05 23.39
CA ILE A 58 18.90 -0.82 22.66
C ILE A 58 18.25 -1.86 21.78
N LEU A 59 17.37 -2.70 22.34
CA LEU A 59 16.69 -3.77 21.62
C LEU A 59 15.81 -3.21 20.50
N GLY A 60 15.07 -2.14 20.79
CA GLY A 60 14.19 -1.50 19.81
C GLY A 60 14.94 -0.93 18.60
N ARG A 61 16.15 -0.43 18.80
CA ARG A 61 17.02 0.01 17.70
C ARG A 61 17.40 -1.21 16.83
N VAL A 62 17.91 -2.26 17.43
CA VAL A 62 18.33 -3.49 16.71
C VAL A 62 17.16 -4.12 15.96
N LEU A 63 15.99 -4.26 16.59
CA LEU A 63 14.80 -4.83 15.97
C LEU A 63 14.26 -3.93 14.85
N GLY A 64 14.18 -2.63 15.09
CA GLY A 64 13.63 -1.67 14.13
C GLY A 64 14.54 -1.37 12.93
N GLU A 65 15.83 -1.67 13.01
CA GLU A 65 16.78 -1.59 11.90
C GLU A 65 16.93 -2.93 11.17
N GLY A 66 16.87 -4.04 11.90
CA GLY A 66 17.10 -5.39 11.37
C GLY A 66 15.87 -6.07 10.75
N ILE A 67 14.65 -5.66 11.13
CA ILE A 67 13.42 -6.28 10.67
C ILE A 67 12.49 -5.22 10.07
N ALA A 68 12.19 -5.36 8.79
CA ALA A 68 11.30 -4.44 8.09
C ALA A 68 9.82 -4.84 8.24
N PRO A 69 8.89 -3.86 8.29
CA PRO A 69 7.47 -4.12 8.16
C PRO A 69 7.14 -4.65 6.77
N ALA A 70 6.07 -5.43 6.67
CA ALA A 70 5.62 -5.98 5.40
C ALA A 70 4.08 -6.00 5.31
N GLU A 71 3.56 -6.31 4.13
CA GLU A 71 2.13 -6.51 3.88
C GLU A 71 1.57 -7.75 4.55
N CYS A 72 2.43 -8.74 4.78
CA CYS A 72 2.13 -9.97 5.53
C CYS A 72 0.93 -10.77 4.99
N TYR A 73 0.87 -10.96 3.66
CA TYR A 73 -0.18 -11.78 3.03
C TYR A 73 -0.38 -13.17 3.66
N PRO A 74 0.66 -13.90 4.11
CA PRO A 74 0.46 -15.17 4.83
C PRO A 74 -0.32 -15.03 6.13
N PHE A 75 -0.15 -13.91 6.87
CA PHE A 75 -0.94 -13.63 8.07
C PHE A 75 -2.41 -13.40 7.70
N TRP A 76 -2.66 -12.59 6.70
CA TRP A 76 -4.01 -12.32 6.21
C TRP A 76 -4.70 -13.59 5.71
N GLU A 77 -4.02 -14.40 4.90
CA GLU A 77 -4.57 -15.64 4.36
C GLU A 77 -4.91 -16.66 5.47
N TYR A 78 -4.09 -16.72 6.53
CA TYR A 78 -4.35 -17.57 7.67
C TYR A 78 -5.62 -17.14 8.44
N HIS A 79 -5.77 -15.83 8.71
CA HIS A 79 -6.89 -15.30 9.48
C HIS A 79 -8.15 -15.04 8.63
N CYS A 80 -7.98 -14.82 7.35
CA CYS A 80 -9.05 -14.58 6.37
C CYS A 80 -8.73 -15.33 5.07
N ARG A 81 -9.23 -16.55 4.95
CA ARG A 81 -9.00 -17.40 3.78
C ARG A 81 -9.52 -16.72 2.50
N GLY A 82 -8.69 -16.68 1.47
CA GLY A 82 -8.97 -16.02 0.20
C GLY A 82 -8.58 -14.55 0.16
N PHE A 83 -7.96 -14.02 1.23
CA PHE A 83 -7.45 -12.63 1.22
C PHE A 83 -6.39 -12.39 0.13
N SER A 84 -5.59 -13.40 -0.15
CA SER A 84 -4.53 -13.35 -1.18
C SER A 84 -5.02 -13.69 -2.59
N ALA A 85 -6.33 -13.89 -2.79
CA ALA A 85 -6.86 -14.22 -4.12
C ALA A 85 -6.53 -13.10 -5.13
N PRO A 86 -5.83 -13.43 -6.25
CA PRO A 86 -5.21 -12.42 -7.09
C PRO A 86 -6.18 -11.66 -8.00
N TYR A 87 -7.24 -12.28 -8.44
CA TYR A 87 -8.00 -11.81 -9.61
C TYR A 87 -9.10 -10.77 -9.35
N ARG A 88 -9.33 -10.39 -8.10
CA ARG A 88 -10.38 -9.42 -7.77
C ARG A 88 -10.11 -8.70 -6.45
N ASP A 89 -10.70 -7.52 -6.31
CA ASP A 89 -10.74 -6.85 -5.02
C ASP A 89 -11.69 -7.54 -4.04
N LEU A 90 -11.42 -7.37 -2.76
CA LEU A 90 -12.32 -7.78 -1.68
C LEU A 90 -13.16 -6.59 -1.24
N VAL A 91 -14.46 -6.80 -1.15
CA VAL A 91 -15.45 -5.77 -0.83
C VAL A 91 -16.19 -6.09 0.47
N ALA A 92 -16.90 -5.11 1.02
CA ALA A 92 -17.62 -5.22 2.30
C ALA A 92 -18.54 -6.43 2.37
N SER A 93 -19.28 -6.73 1.29
CA SER A 93 -20.21 -7.87 1.23
C SER A 93 -19.54 -9.25 1.35
N GLY A 94 -18.22 -9.32 1.20
CA GLY A 94 -17.42 -10.54 1.42
C GLY A 94 -17.05 -10.78 2.89
N VAL A 95 -17.34 -9.84 3.79
CA VAL A 95 -17.00 -9.96 5.21
C VAL A 95 -18.12 -10.66 5.97
N THR A 96 -17.78 -11.74 6.66
CA THR A 96 -18.71 -12.40 7.60
C THR A 96 -18.41 -11.97 9.03
N GLU A 97 -19.39 -12.03 9.94
CA GLU A 97 -19.18 -11.76 11.36
C GLU A 97 -18.10 -12.66 11.99
N LYS A 98 -17.94 -13.88 11.49
CA LYS A 98 -16.88 -14.79 11.90
C LYS A 98 -15.51 -14.26 11.48
N THR A 99 -15.38 -13.81 10.23
CA THR A 99 -14.16 -13.21 9.70
C THR A 99 -13.81 -11.93 10.47
N LYS A 100 -14.77 -11.03 10.64
CA LYS A 100 -14.62 -9.77 11.38
C LYS A 100 -14.07 -10.01 12.79
N ARG A 101 -14.73 -10.90 13.55
CA ARG A 101 -14.27 -11.24 14.92
C ARG A 101 -12.89 -11.87 14.95
N ARG A 102 -12.60 -12.81 14.02
CA ARG A 102 -11.31 -13.50 13.97
C ARG A 102 -10.15 -12.55 13.65
N VAL A 103 -10.33 -11.70 12.65
CA VAL A 103 -9.31 -10.73 12.24
C VAL A 103 -9.09 -9.69 13.33
N ARG A 104 -10.17 -9.12 13.90
CA ARG A 104 -10.08 -8.16 15.02
C ARG A 104 -9.35 -8.75 16.23
N ALA A 105 -9.67 -9.99 16.62
CA ALA A 105 -9.00 -10.66 17.73
C ALA A 105 -7.50 -10.80 17.46
N ALA A 106 -7.12 -11.33 16.29
CA ALA A 106 -5.71 -11.47 15.92
C ALA A 106 -4.96 -10.14 15.89
N MET A 107 -5.58 -9.08 15.36
CA MET A 107 -4.96 -7.76 15.28
C MET A 107 -4.83 -7.10 16.66
N SER A 108 -5.83 -7.27 17.54
CA SER A 108 -5.77 -6.72 18.89
C SER A 108 -4.68 -7.37 19.75
N GLU A 109 -4.33 -8.62 19.47
CA GLU A 109 -3.21 -9.29 20.16
C GLU A 109 -1.84 -8.74 19.77
N ILE A 110 -1.71 -8.07 18.62
CA ILE A 110 -0.44 -7.53 18.12
C ILE A 110 -0.06 -6.22 18.81
N THR A 111 -1.05 -5.41 19.17
CA THR A 111 -0.84 -4.11 19.83
C THR A 111 -0.35 -4.26 21.26
N THR A 112 0.25 -3.20 21.81
CA THR A 112 0.75 -3.12 23.18
C THR A 112 0.15 -1.88 23.87
N GLU A 113 0.34 -1.70 25.18
CA GLU A 113 -0.11 -0.51 25.89
C GLU A 113 0.52 0.79 25.33
N LYS A 114 1.76 0.73 24.86
CA LYS A 114 2.45 1.89 24.28
C LYS A 114 2.19 2.05 22.80
N ARG A 115 2.14 0.94 22.05
CA ARG A 115 1.87 0.86 20.61
C ARG A 115 0.45 0.37 20.41
N ASP A 116 -0.47 1.25 20.71
CA ASP A 116 -1.91 0.98 20.81
C ASP A 116 -2.65 1.07 19.46
N ARG A 117 -1.95 1.45 18.38
CA ARG A 117 -2.47 1.59 17.02
C ARG A 117 -1.69 0.68 16.07
N LEU A 118 -2.40 -0.11 15.27
CA LEU A 118 -1.78 -1.02 14.31
C LEU A 118 -1.64 -0.35 12.93
N LEU A 119 -0.41 -0.22 12.46
CA LEU A 119 -0.11 0.24 11.10
C LEU A 119 -0.14 -0.94 10.14
N LEU A 120 -0.96 -0.84 9.11
CA LEU A 120 -1.09 -1.82 8.04
C LEU A 120 -0.66 -1.22 6.69
N LYS A 121 -0.21 -2.08 5.77
CA LYS A 121 0.04 -1.72 4.38
C LYS A 121 -0.51 -2.82 3.47
N ILE A 122 -1.32 -2.44 2.50
CA ILE A 122 -1.86 -3.32 1.47
C ILE A 122 -1.61 -2.67 0.11
N THR A 123 -0.92 -3.33 -0.79
CA THR A 123 -0.70 -2.84 -2.15
C THR A 123 -1.23 -3.81 -3.21
N GLY A 124 -1.49 -3.33 -4.40
CA GLY A 124 -2.26 -4.04 -5.40
C GLY A 124 -3.75 -3.78 -5.21
N TRP A 125 -4.57 -4.80 -5.21
CA TRP A 125 -6.00 -4.64 -4.89
C TRP A 125 -6.17 -3.96 -3.52
N PRO A 126 -6.90 -2.83 -3.43
CA PRO A 126 -6.88 -1.97 -2.23
C PRO A 126 -7.61 -2.56 -1.03
N ARG A 127 -8.56 -3.45 -1.24
CA ARG A 127 -9.37 -4.10 -0.20
C ARG A 127 -10.03 -3.12 0.78
N ILE A 128 -10.22 -1.88 0.36
CA ILE A 128 -10.74 -0.79 1.22
C ILE A 128 -12.11 -1.17 1.76
N GLY A 129 -13.05 -1.57 0.91
CA GLY A 129 -14.39 -1.95 1.35
C GLY A 129 -14.39 -3.13 2.33
N PHE A 130 -13.51 -4.11 2.13
CA PHE A 130 -13.35 -5.25 3.04
C PHE A 130 -12.76 -4.82 4.39
N LEU A 131 -11.73 -3.99 4.37
CA LEU A 131 -11.03 -3.55 5.58
C LEU A 131 -11.84 -2.54 6.36
N SER A 132 -12.61 -1.66 5.72
CA SER A 132 -13.51 -0.71 6.40
C SER A 132 -14.67 -1.42 7.12
N GLU A 133 -15.14 -2.56 6.59
CA GLU A 133 -16.14 -3.39 7.28
C GLU A 133 -15.55 -4.05 8.55
N ILE A 134 -14.26 -4.36 8.54
CA ILE A 134 -13.57 -4.95 9.70
C ILE A 134 -13.16 -3.87 10.71
N PHE A 135 -12.63 -2.74 10.25
CA PHE A 135 -12.11 -1.63 11.04
C PHE A 135 -12.90 -0.35 10.71
N GLU A 136 -13.99 -0.13 11.41
CA GLU A 136 -15.01 0.90 11.08
C GLU A 136 -14.44 2.33 11.04
N ASP A 137 -13.45 2.62 11.88
CA ASP A 137 -12.81 3.96 11.96
C ASP A 137 -11.41 3.99 11.31
N ALA A 138 -11.07 2.99 10.51
CA ALA A 138 -9.75 2.92 9.86
C ALA A 138 -9.46 4.18 9.03
N LYS A 139 -8.22 4.62 9.09
CA LYS A 139 -7.69 5.77 8.34
C LYS A 139 -6.93 5.26 7.12
N PHE A 140 -7.55 5.31 5.95
CA PHE A 140 -6.92 4.88 4.69
C PHE A 140 -6.04 5.99 4.14
N ILE A 141 -4.78 5.68 3.88
CA ILE A 141 -3.79 6.58 3.30
C ILE A 141 -3.44 6.03 1.93
N HIS A 142 -3.94 6.67 0.88
CA HIS A 142 -3.67 6.29 -0.50
C HIS A 142 -2.43 7.03 -1.01
N VAL A 143 -1.38 6.26 -1.31
CA VAL A 143 -0.15 6.81 -1.89
C VAL A 143 -0.24 6.69 -3.41
N ILE A 144 -0.34 7.82 -4.09
CA ILE A 144 -0.34 7.94 -5.56
C ILE A 144 1.07 8.30 -6.04
N ARG A 145 1.38 7.89 -7.25
CA ARG A 145 2.59 8.24 -7.96
C ARG A 145 2.31 8.32 -9.45
N ASP A 146 3.08 9.12 -10.19
CA ASP A 146 3.03 9.16 -11.67
C ASP A 146 2.94 7.75 -12.25
N GLY A 147 1.84 7.47 -12.96
CA GLY A 147 1.55 6.15 -13.52
C GLY A 147 2.64 5.65 -14.46
N ARG A 148 3.32 6.55 -15.21
CA ARG A 148 4.44 6.20 -16.10
C ARG A 148 5.62 5.66 -15.32
N ALA A 149 5.93 6.28 -14.17
CA ALA A 149 6.99 5.83 -13.28
C ALA A 149 6.63 4.51 -12.57
N VAL A 150 5.35 4.33 -12.20
CA VAL A 150 4.86 3.07 -11.62
C VAL A 150 4.98 1.94 -12.63
N VAL A 151 4.50 2.14 -13.86
CA VAL A 151 4.59 1.16 -14.94
C VAL A 151 6.04 0.77 -15.21
N ASN A 152 6.93 1.76 -15.42
CA ASN A 152 8.35 1.49 -15.60
C ASN A 152 8.95 0.66 -14.45
N SER A 153 8.61 1.01 -13.21
CA SER A 153 9.06 0.24 -12.05
C SER A 153 8.45 -1.16 -11.99
N MET A 154 7.21 -1.35 -12.48
CA MET A 154 6.51 -2.65 -12.45
C MET A 154 7.11 -3.63 -13.45
N VAL A 155 7.34 -3.23 -14.69
CA VAL A 155 7.88 -4.12 -15.73
C VAL A 155 9.32 -4.58 -15.44
N ASN A 156 10.00 -3.93 -14.49
CA ASN A 156 11.37 -4.25 -14.07
C ASN A 156 11.47 -5.08 -12.79
N VAL A 157 10.36 -5.59 -12.23
CA VAL A 157 10.42 -6.45 -11.02
C VAL A 157 10.22 -7.92 -11.38
N TYR A 158 10.99 -8.79 -10.70
CA TYR A 158 11.03 -10.22 -11.01
C TYR A 158 9.70 -10.97 -10.80
N PHE A 159 8.81 -10.45 -9.98
CA PHE A 159 7.53 -11.08 -9.69
C PHE A 159 6.41 -10.67 -10.64
N TRP A 160 6.62 -9.64 -11.48
CA TRP A 160 5.64 -9.26 -12.49
C TRP A 160 5.79 -10.13 -13.73
N ARG A 161 4.73 -10.77 -14.16
CA ARG A 161 4.74 -11.73 -15.26
C ARG A 161 3.89 -11.29 -16.46
N GLY A 162 3.44 -10.04 -16.48
CA GLY A 162 2.63 -9.53 -17.59
C GLY A 162 3.36 -9.51 -18.95
N TRP A 163 4.68 -9.69 -18.98
CA TRP A 163 5.44 -9.89 -20.20
C TRP A 163 5.12 -11.24 -20.90
N GLU A 164 4.53 -12.22 -20.18
CA GLU A 164 3.97 -13.47 -20.71
C GLU A 164 2.52 -13.31 -21.21
N GLY A 165 1.92 -12.15 -20.99
CA GLY A 165 0.53 -11.83 -21.35
C GLY A 165 -0.42 -11.76 -20.16
N PRO A 166 -1.70 -11.42 -20.41
CA PRO A 166 -2.67 -11.19 -19.34
C PRO A 166 -3.10 -12.46 -18.60
N GLN A 167 -2.81 -13.66 -19.11
CA GLN A 167 -3.16 -14.92 -18.45
C GLN A 167 -2.37 -15.14 -17.13
N ASP A 168 -1.13 -14.67 -17.08
CA ASP A 168 -0.21 -14.89 -15.97
C ASP A 168 0.03 -13.63 -15.11
N TRP A 169 -0.60 -12.52 -15.44
CA TRP A 169 -0.37 -11.24 -14.75
C TRP A 169 -1.05 -11.11 -13.37
N GLY A 170 -2.02 -11.96 -13.03
CA GLY A 170 -2.61 -12.02 -11.70
C GLY A 170 -3.72 -11.00 -11.39
N TRP A 171 -4.27 -10.28 -12.40
CA TRP A 171 -5.23 -9.19 -12.20
C TRP A 171 -6.63 -9.46 -12.79
N GLY A 172 -6.85 -10.67 -13.25
CA GLY A 172 -8.09 -11.09 -13.89
C GLY A 172 -8.06 -10.97 -15.42
N GLU A 173 -9.15 -11.34 -16.07
CA GLU A 173 -9.30 -11.21 -17.49
C GLU A 173 -9.49 -9.74 -17.88
N LEU A 174 -8.93 -9.35 -19.02
CA LEU A 174 -9.17 -8.04 -19.60
C LEU A 174 -10.64 -7.93 -20.04
N SER A 175 -11.29 -6.81 -19.72
CA SER A 175 -12.58 -6.49 -20.31
C SER A 175 -12.42 -6.32 -21.84
N PRO A 176 -13.53 -6.41 -22.63
CA PRO A 176 -13.45 -6.18 -24.06
C PRO A 176 -12.76 -4.86 -24.45
N ALA A 177 -13.08 -3.77 -23.74
CA ALA A 177 -12.46 -2.47 -23.99
C ALA A 177 -10.96 -2.43 -23.65
N GLN A 178 -10.54 -3.04 -22.54
CA GLN A 178 -9.14 -3.16 -22.18
C GLN A 178 -8.36 -4.03 -23.16
N LYS A 179 -8.99 -5.09 -23.67
CA LYS A 179 -8.38 -5.95 -24.68
C LYS A 179 -8.18 -5.20 -25.99
N GLU A 180 -9.21 -4.46 -26.46
CA GLU A 180 -9.11 -3.61 -27.62
C GLU A 180 -8.03 -2.54 -27.47
N GLU A 181 -7.94 -1.87 -26.31
CA GLU A 181 -6.90 -0.90 -26.02
C GLU A 181 -5.51 -1.53 -26.08
N TRP A 182 -5.32 -2.72 -25.50
CA TRP A 182 -4.09 -3.46 -25.55
C TRP A 182 -3.69 -3.91 -26.97
N GLU A 183 -4.65 -4.40 -27.75
CA GLU A 183 -4.45 -4.81 -29.16
C GLU A 183 -4.09 -3.63 -30.06
N ARG A 184 -4.64 -2.44 -29.84
CA ARG A 184 -4.30 -1.21 -30.58
C ARG A 184 -2.82 -0.79 -30.39
N HIS A 185 -2.19 -1.21 -29.30
CA HIS A 185 -0.79 -0.97 -28.98
C HIS A 185 0.08 -2.22 -29.16
N ASP A 186 -0.19 -3.00 -30.19
CA ASP A 186 0.56 -4.20 -30.59
C ASP A 186 0.79 -5.21 -29.44
N GLN A 187 -0.18 -5.31 -28.54
CA GLN A 187 -0.13 -6.17 -27.36
C GLN A 187 1.09 -5.92 -26.48
N SER A 188 1.51 -4.67 -26.38
CA SER A 188 2.66 -4.24 -25.58
C SER A 188 2.51 -4.62 -24.12
N PHE A 189 3.53 -5.26 -23.54
CA PHE A 189 3.56 -5.56 -22.09
C PHE A 189 3.62 -4.29 -21.23
N VAL A 190 4.16 -3.18 -21.76
CA VAL A 190 4.17 -1.88 -21.07
C VAL A 190 2.75 -1.33 -20.96
N VAL A 191 1.95 -1.45 -22.03
CA VAL A 191 0.53 -1.09 -22.01
C VAL A 191 -0.26 -2.01 -21.08
N LEU A 192 0.06 -3.30 -21.05
CA LEU A 192 -0.57 -4.23 -20.10
C LEU A 192 -0.31 -3.82 -18.64
N ALA A 193 0.90 -3.37 -18.31
CA ALA A 193 1.21 -2.84 -16.98
C ALA A 193 0.48 -1.50 -16.69
N ALA A 194 0.25 -0.67 -17.72
CA ALA A 194 -0.57 0.54 -17.60
C ALA A 194 -2.04 0.19 -17.33
N LEU A 195 -2.60 -0.80 -18.01
CA LEU A 195 -3.95 -1.31 -17.74
C LEU A 195 -4.09 -1.86 -16.31
N GLN A 196 -3.08 -2.60 -15.83
CA GLN A 196 -3.03 -3.03 -14.43
C GLN A 196 -3.12 -1.83 -13.47
N TRP A 197 -2.33 -0.78 -13.72
CA TRP A 197 -2.36 0.42 -12.90
C TRP A 197 -3.73 1.09 -12.93
N LYS A 198 -4.37 1.24 -14.11
CA LYS A 198 -5.73 1.77 -14.26
C LYS A 198 -6.74 0.96 -13.45
N ILE A 199 -6.73 -0.37 -13.58
CA ILE A 199 -7.63 -1.28 -12.84
C ILE A 199 -7.54 -1.05 -11.33
N LEU A 200 -6.32 -0.90 -10.82
CA LEU A 200 -6.11 -0.69 -9.38
C LEU A 200 -6.53 0.72 -8.93
N MET A 201 -6.28 1.74 -9.75
CA MET A 201 -6.76 3.11 -9.47
C MET A 201 -8.28 3.18 -9.47
N ASP A 202 -8.95 2.54 -10.45
CA ASP A 202 -10.41 2.47 -10.50
C ASP A 202 -11.01 1.74 -9.30
N ALA A 203 -10.34 0.68 -8.83
CA ALA A 203 -10.75 -0.01 -7.61
C ALA A 203 -10.68 0.88 -6.36
N VAL A 204 -9.63 1.70 -6.23
CA VAL A 204 -9.51 2.69 -5.15
C VAL A 204 -10.59 3.76 -5.27
N GLU A 205 -10.78 4.34 -6.47
CA GLU A 205 -11.79 5.38 -6.71
C GLU A 205 -13.21 4.87 -6.42
N SER A 206 -13.53 3.66 -6.82
CA SER A 206 -14.81 3.03 -6.51
C SER A 206 -15.00 2.83 -5.01
N ALA A 207 -13.99 2.30 -4.33
CA ALA A 207 -14.09 1.98 -2.91
C ALA A 207 -14.17 3.25 -2.03
N LYS A 208 -13.47 4.32 -2.39
CA LYS A 208 -13.47 5.59 -1.64
C LYS A 208 -14.84 6.26 -1.61
N THR A 209 -15.71 5.99 -2.59
CA THR A 209 -17.08 6.55 -2.61
C THR A 209 -17.94 6.11 -1.42
N SER A 210 -17.62 4.97 -0.82
CA SER A 210 -18.31 4.41 0.35
C SER A 210 -17.72 4.85 1.69
N LEU A 211 -16.61 5.57 1.68
CA LEU A 211 -15.94 6.04 2.90
C LEU A 211 -16.36 7.47 3.27
N SER A 212 -16.32 7.76 4.58
CA SER A 212 -16.31 9.14 5.03
C SER A 212 -15.04 9.85 4.52
N LYS A 213 -15.15 11.11 4.16
CA LYS A 213 -13.99 11.94 3.78
C LYS A 213 -12.94 12.02 4.88
N ASP A 214 -13.37 11.94 6.14
CA ASP A 214 -12.47 11.94 7.29
C ASP A 214 -11.67 10.64 7.43
N ASN A 215 -12.01 9.59 6.68
CA ASN A 215 -11.36 8.28 6.74
C ASN A 215 -10.50 7.96 5.53
N PHE A 216 -10.33 8.92 4.60
CA PHE A 216 -9.52 8.72 3.40
C PHE A 216 -8.64 9.94 3.12
N LEU A 217 -7.33 9.73 3.08
CA LEU A 217 -6.31 10.71 2.73
C LEU A 217 -5.57 10.26 1.49
N GLU A 218 -5.42 11.14 0.52
CA GLU A 218 -4.67 10.91 -0.71
C GLU A 218 -3.39 11.75 -0.69
N LEU A 219 -2.24 11.12 -0.98
CA LEU A 219 -0.93 11.75 -0.95
C LEU A 219 -0.14 11.39 -2.20
N LYS A 220 0.56 12.35 -2.77
CA LYS A 220 1.51 12.12 -3.87
C LYS A 220 2.87 11.67 -3.32
N TYR A 221 3.46 10.67 -3.96
CA TYR A 221 4.84 10.24 -3.69
C TYR A 221 5.84 11.37 -3.90
N GLU A 222 5.54 12.25 -4.83
CA GLU A 222 6.35 13.42 -5.17
C GLU A 222 6.43 14.40 -4.00
N ASP A 223 5.31 14.65 -3.32
CA ASP A 223 5.26 15.51 -2.14
C ASP A 223 6.04 14.89 -0.99
N LEU A 224 5.92 13.57 -0.81
CA LEU A 224 6.74 12.83 0.15
C LEU A 224 8.25 12.99 -0.12
N CYS A 225 8.64 13.05 -1.40
CA CYS A 225 10.06 13.22 -1.75
C CYS A 225 10.55 14.66 -1.59
N SER A 226 9.68 15.65 -1.85
CA SER A 226 10.06 17.07 -1.80
C SER A 226 10.00 17.65 -0.39
N ASP A 227 8.96 17.29 0.39
CA ASP A 227 8.78 17.73 1.77
C ASP A 227 8.21 16.58 2.64
N PRO A 228 9.07 15.67 3.10
CA PRO A 228 8.65 14.58 3.97
C PRO A 228 8.13 15.06 5.33
N LEU A 229 8.60 16.18 5.86
CA LEU A 229 8.15 16.68 7.17
C LEU A 229 6.69 17.16 7.10
N ASP A 230 6.35 17.97 6.11
CA ASP A 230 5.00 18.45 5.90
C ASP A 230 4.05 17.27 5.58
N THR A 231 4.46 16.37 4.68
CA THR A 231 3.69 15.17 4.33
C THR A 231 3.34 14.33 5.58
N PHE A 232 4.32 14.05 6.44
CA PHE A 232 4.06 13.29 7.67
C PHE A 232 3.37 14.11 8.76
N GLY A 233 3.48 15.44 8.75
CA GLY A 233 2.65 16.34 9.56
C GLY A 233 1.16 16.13 9.26
N THR A 234 0.80 16.22 7.97
CA THR A 234 -0.56 15.96 7.48
C THR A 234 -1.04 14.54 7.85
N VAL A 235 -0.18 13.52 7.67
CA VAL A 235 -0.51 12.12 8.01
C VAL A 235 -0.78 11.94 9.50
N THR A 236 0.05 12.51 10.35
CA THR A 236 -0.14 12.36 11.80
C THR A 236 -1.40 13.08 12.28
N GLU A 237 -1.70 14.26 11.75
CA GLU A 237 -2.95 14.97 12.03
C GLU A 237 -4.16 14.14 11.58
N PHE A 238 -4.16 13.66 10.34
CA PHE A 238 -5.22 12.81 9.78
C PHE A 238 -5.46 11.55 10.62
N CYS A 239 -4.39 10.91 11.08
CA CYS A 239 -4.46 9.72 11.92
C CYS A 239 -4.75 10.03 13.40
N GLY A 240 -4.77 11.28 13.83
CA GLY A 240 -4.85 11.67 15.24
C GLY A 240 -3.65 11.17 16.06
N LEU A 241 -2.47 11.13 15.45
CA LEU A 241 -1.20 10.80 16.09
C LEU A 241 -0.50 12.09 16.51
N LYS A 242 0.12 12.07 17.70
CA LYS A 242 0.84 13.25 18.18
C LYS A 242 2.18 13.40 17.47
N TRP A 243 2.40 14.53 16.78
CA TRP A 243 3.74 14.89 16.31
C TRP A 243 4.73 14.97 17.46
N THR A 244 5.88 14.31 17.35
CA THR A 244 6.91 14.32 18.40
C THR A 244 8.26 14.63 17.80
N ALA A 245 9.12 15.31 18.58
CA ALA A 245 10.50 15.60 18.17
C ALA A 245 11.33 14.34 17.86
N GLY A 246 10.97 13.20 18.46
CA GLY A 246 11.57 11.91 18.14
C GLY A 246 11.20 11.42 16.74
N PHE A 247 9.93 11.51 16.38
CA PHE A 247 9.44 11.12 15.05
C PHE A 247 9.97 12.07 13.97
N GLU A 248 9.94 13.37 14.22
CA GLU A 248 10.50 14.39 13.33
C GLU A 248 11.98 14.11 12.98
N ARG A 249 12.80 13.79 13.98
CA ARG A 249 14.19 13.39 13.74
C ARG A 249 14.32 12.12 12.89
N GLU A 250 13.45 11.15 13.08
CA GLU A 250 13.48 9.93 12.26
C GLU A 250 13.12 10.20 10.80
N ILE A 251 12.15 11.08 10.53
CA ILE A 251 11.81 11.53 9.18
C ILE A 251 12.96 12.31 8.56
N GLY A 252 13.51 13.28 9.26
CA GLY A 252 14.60 14.15 8.76
C GLY A 252 15.94 13.46 8.51
N LYS A 253 16.14 12.22 8.96
CA LYS A 253 17.39 11.45 8.72
C LYS A 253 17.53 10.97 7.27
N ARG A 254 16.48 10.94 6.49
CA ARG A 254 16.49 10.35 5.15
C ARG A 254 16.22 11.39 4.09
N GLU A 255 17.18 11.55 3.20
CA GLU A 255 16.94 12.20 1.92
C GLU A 255 16.21 11.23 0.99
N LEU A 256 15.04 11.63 0.52
CA LEU A 256 14.24 10.85 -0.43
C LEU A 256 14.51 11.35 -1.84
N LYS A 257 14.82 10.44 -2.75
CA LYS A 257 15.07 10.78 -4.16
C LYS A 257 13.82 10.50 -4.98
N ASN A 258 13.32 11.53 -5.64
CA ASN A 258 12.30 11.34 -6.67
C ASN A 258 12.96 10.64 -7.88
N THR A 259 12.39 9.51 -8.28
CA THR A 259 12.88 8.69 -9.40
C THR A 259 11.87 8.58 -10.54
N ASN A 260 10.94 9.54 -10.63
CA ASN A 260 9.88 9.51 -11.65
C ASN A 260 10.45 9.53 -13.08
N ASP A 261 11.44 10.35 -13.32
CA ASP A 261 11.98 10.53 -14.69
C ASP A 261 12.73 9.32 -15.26
N ARG A 262 12.91 8.24 -14.50
CA ARG A 262 13.58 7.04 -15.02
C ARG A 262 12.90 6.43 -16.22
N PHE A 263 11.57 6.49 -16.30
CA PHE A 263 10.85 5.95 -17.46
C PHE A 263 11.27 6.61 -18.79
N LYS A 264 11.72 7.87 -18.74
CA LYS A 264 12.22 8.60 -19.93
C LYS A 264 13.52 8.00 -20.50
N GLN A 265 14.28 7.31 -19.63
CA GLN A 265 15.55 6.66 -20.01
C GLN A 265 15.37 5.18 -20.31
N ASP A 266 14.49 4.50 -19.55
CA ASP A 266 14.33 3.06 -19.59
C ASP A 266 13.38 2.60 -20.71
N LEU A 267 12.40 3.44 -21.10
CA LEU A 267 11.40 3.12 -22.10
C LEU A 267 11.71 3.78 -23.44
N THR A 268 11.39 3.09 -24.55
CA THR A 268 11.51 3.66 -25.88
C THR A 268 10.56 4.84 -26.10
N ALA A 269 10.84 5.69 -27.07
CA ALA A 269 9.97 6.82 -27.40
C ALA A 269 8.54 6.37 -27.80
N GLN A 270 8.38 5.18 -28.39
CA GLN A 270 7.06 4.64 -28.70
C GLN A 270 6.34 4.23 -27.41
N GLN A 271 6.99 3.49 -26.52
CA GLN A 271 6.41 3.08 -25.22
C GLN A 271 6.01 4.29 -24.35
N GLN A 272 6.77 5.38 -24.40
CA GLN A 272 6.43 6.62 -23.70
C GLN A 272 5.16 7.25 -24.26
N ARG A 273 5.01 7.32 -25.60
CA ARG A 273 3.78 7.80 -26.25
C ARG A 273 2.58 6.93 -25.92
N ASP A 274 2.74 5.60 -25.99
CA ASP A 274 1.68 4.65 -25.63
C ASP A 274 1.20 4.86 -24.20
N LEU A 275 2.12 5.09 -23.25
CA LEU A 275 1.77 5.39 -21.86
C LEU A 275 1.02 6.72 -21.70
N GLU A 276 1.42 7.75 -22.43
CA GLU A 276 0.73 9.05 -22.40
C GLU A 276 -0.67 8.95 -22.98
N GLU A 277 -0.88 8.14 -24.01
CA GLU A 277 -2.20 7.87 -24.58
C GLU A 277 -3.07 7.06 -23.60
N VAL A 278 -2.59 5.93 -23.14
CA VAL A 278 -3.35 4.99 -22.30
C VAL A 278 -3.65 5.56 -20.89
N LEU A 279 -2.72 6.35 -20.33
CA LEU A 279 -2.85 6.92 -18.98
C LEU A 279 -3.33 8.38 -18.99
N GLY A 280 -3.51 9.02 -20.14
CA GLY A 280 -3.70 10.46 -20.29
C GLY A 280 -4.77 11.06 -19.37
N ASP A 281 -5.95 10.41 -19.25
CA ASP A 281 -7.04 10.89 -18.39
C ASP A 281 -6.67 10.87 -16.92
N TYR A 282 -5.95 9.82 -16.48
CA TYR A 282 -5.48 9.71 -15.10
C TYR A 282 -4.33 10.69 -14.83
N LEU A 283 -3.41 10.85 -15.77
CA LEU A 283 -2.32 11.80 -15.63
C LEU A 283 -2.84 13.23 -15.47
N ARG A 284 -3.85 13.62 -16.25
CA ARG A 284 -4.55 14.92 -16.08
C ARG A 284 -5.29 15.03 -14.76
N ARG A 285 -6.03 13.98 -14.38
CA ARG A 285 -6.80 13.95 -13.11
C ARG A 285 -5.91 14.18 -11.89
N TYR A 286 -4.69 13.67 -11.91
CA TYR A 286 -3.75 13.76 -10.81
C TYR A 286 -2.63 14.78 -11.01
N ASP A 287 -2.75 15.69 -11.98
CA ASP A 287 -1.81 16.78 -12.29
C ASP A 287 -0.39 16.28 -12.61
N TYR A 288 -0.28 15.25 -13.44
CA TYR A 288 1.00 14.74 -14.00
C TYR A 288 1.20 15.14 -15.46
N LEU A 289 0.19 15.77 -16.08
CA LEU A 289 0.22 16.42 -17.40
C LEU A 289 -0.35 17.82 -17.30
#